data_87b7ba369fb6af01ea411eb0481320b1
#
_entry.id   87b7ba369fb6af01ea411eb0481320b1
#
_cell.length_a   1.000
_cell.length_b   1.000
_cell.length_c   1.000
_cell.angle_alpha   90.00
_cell.angle_beta   90.00
_cell.angle_gamma   90.00
#
_symmetry.space_group_name_H-M   'P 1'
#
loop_
_entity.id
_entity.type
_entity.pdbx_description
1 polymer ?
#
loop_
_entity_poly.entity_id
_entity_poly.type
_entity_poly.pdbx_seq_one_letter_code
_entity_poly.pdbx_strand_id
1 'polypeptide(L)'
;MLESERAGARALVVFMDDFPRGSDEWKTLRRIHEDEAHNCALIGELLKKAGTPYSHQTGEFYEKAVAVKGNPARLAFLVRGLKWAVRQFEAALPDLDAESRALFIRMRDSHLRSIAACERVVQSLPK
;
A
#
# COMPACT_ATOMS: atom_id res chain seq x y z
N MET A 1 5.85 9.50 1.78
CA MET A 1 5.32 8.60 0.73
C MET A 1 5.97 7.23 0.75
N LEU A 2 7.32 7.17 0.68
CA LEU A 2 8.03 5.89 0.75
C LEU A 2 7.78 5.15 2.07
N GLU A 3 7.77 5.86 3.19
CA GLU A 3 7.48 5.27 4.48
C GLU A 3 6.08 4.66 4.53
N SER A 4 5.10 5.31 3.90
CA SER A 4 3.72 4.81 3.82
C SER A 4 3.63 3.52 3.00
N GLU A 5 4.34 3.45 1.86
CA GLU A 5 4.37 2.24 1.04
C GLU A 5 5.04 1.09 1.79
N ARG A 6 6.14 1.37 2.49
CA ARG A 6 6.84 0.37 3.28
C ARG A 6 5.98 -0.11 4.46
N ALA A 7 5.28 0.81 5.12
CA ALA A 7 4.36 0.47 6.21
C ALA A 7 3.21 -0.41 5.71
N GLY A 8 2.66 -0.08 4.54
CA GLY A 8 1.61 -0.89 3.91
C GLY A 8 2.07 -2.31 3.63
N ALA A 9 3.25 -2.46 3.04
CA ALA A 9 3.81 -3.77 2.75
C ALA A 9 3.99 -4.62 4.02
N ARG A 10 4.52 -4.02 5.09
CA ARG A 10 4.71 -4.73 6.36
C ARG A 10 3.39 -5.06 7.06
N ALA A 11 2.43 -4.15 7.03
CA ALA A 11 1.12 -4.38 7.63
C ALA A 11 0.39 -5.52 6.92
N LEU A 12 0.53 -5.64 5.60
CA LEU A 12 -0.09 -6.70 4.83
C LEU A 12 0.42 -8.08 5.24
N VAL A 13 1.70 -8.23 5.57
CA VAL A 13 2.23 -9.50 6.08
C VAL A 13 1.49 -9.90 7.36
N VAL A 14 1.27 -8.95 8.27
CA VAL A 14 0.52 -9.21 9.50
C VAL A 14 -0.94 -9.56 9.20
N PHE A 15 -1.58 -8.81 8.30
CA PHE A 15 -3.00 -9.01 7.98
C PHE A 15 -3.25 -10.33 7.25
N MET A 16 -2.29 -10.81 6.45
CA MET A 16 -2.40 -12.10 5.77
C MET A 16 -2.57 -13.25 6.76
N ASP A 17 -1.96 -13.13 7.95
CA ASP A 17 -2.07 -14.16 8.99
C ASP A 17 -3.48 -14.30 9.56
N ASP A 18 -4.37 -13.34 9.29
CA ASP A 18 -5.77 -13.41 9.70
C ASP A 18 -6.58 -14.40 8.85
N PHE A 19 -6.01 -14.89 7.75
CA PHE A 19 -6.71 -15.77 6.81
C PHE A 19 -5.94 -17.07 6.60
N PRO A 20 -6.64 -18.18 6.29
CA PRO A 20 -5.96 -19.44 6.01
C PRO A 20 -5.01 -19.29 4.81
N ARG A 21 -3.79 -19.82 4.96
CA ARG A 21 -2.80 -19.76 3.91
C ARG A 21 -3.31 -20.44 2.64
N GLY A 22 -3.23 -19.74 1.52
CA GLY A 22 -3.70 -20.22 0.25
C GLY A 22 -5.18 -19.96 -0.03
N SER A 23 -5.93 -19.38 0.92
CA SER A 23 -7.30 -18.94 0.67
C SER A 23 -7.32 -17.78 -0.33
N ASP A 24 -8.50 -17.51 -0.90
CA ASP A 24 -8.64 -16.40 -1.86
C ASP A 24 -8.30 -15.06 -1.22
N GLU A 25 -8.71 -14.84 0.03
CA GLU A 25 -8.41 -13.63 0.79
C GLU A 25 -6.90 -13.49 1.00
N TRP A 26 -6.24 -14.57 1.41
CA TRP A 26 -4.79 -14.59 1.61
C TRP A 26 -4.04 -14.27 0.31
N LYS A 27 -4.47 -14.88 -0.79
CA LYS A 27 -3.86 -14.66 -2.11
C LYS A 27 -4.05 -13.22 -2.58
N THR A 28 -5.21 -12.63 -2.33
CA THR A 28 -5.49 -11.24 -2.65
C THR A 28 -4.56 -10.31 -1.90
N LEU A 29 -4.42 -10.51 -0.59
CA LEU A 29 -3.54 -9.68 0.24
C LEU A 29 -2.08 -9.87 -0.15
N ARG A 30 -1.68 -11.09 -0.50
CA ARG A 30 -0.33 -11.37 -0.98
C ARG A 30 0.01 -10.59 -2.24
N ARG A 31 -0.92 -10.53 -3.19
CA ARG A 31 -0.70 -9.75 -4.41
C ARG A 31 -0.55 -8.27 -4.11
N ILE A 32 -1.38 -7.74 -3.21
CA ILE A 32 -1.28 -6.34 -2.79
C ILE A 32 0.08 -6.09 -2.11
N HIS A 33 0.52 -7.03 -1.27
CA HIS A 33 1.83 -6.94 -0.63
C HIS A 33 2.96 -6.89 -1.66
N GLU A 34 2.90 -7.72 -2.69
CA GLU A 34 3.89 -7.72 -3.75
C GLU A 34 3.91 -6.38 -4.50
N ASP A 35 2.74 -5.80 -4.78
CA ASP A 35 2.62 -4.49 -5.42
C ASP A 35 3.21 -3.38 -4.54
N GLU A 36 2.91 -3.40 -3.24
CA GLU A 36 3.45 -2.41 -2.30
C GLU A 36 4.97 -2.50 -2.20
N ALA A 37 5.51 -3.72 -2.12
CA ALA A 37 6.95 -3.93 -2.07
C ALA A 37 7.62 -3.45 -3.35
N HIS A 38 7.01 -3.71 -4.50
CA HIS A 38 7.50 -3.25 -5.80
C HIS A 38 7.49 -1.72 -5.87
N ASN A 39 6.42 -1.09 -5.40
CA ASN A 39 6.30 0.36 -5.35
C ASN A 39 7.37 0.98 -4.44
N CYS A 40 7.66 0.36 -3.30
CA CYS A 40 8.75 0.80 -2.42
C CYS A 40 10.09 0.82 -3.16
N ALA A 41 10.38 -0.25 -3.91
CA ALA A 41 11.62 -0.34 -4.67
C ALA A 41 11.71 0.76 -5.74
N LEU A 42 10.61 1.00 -6.46
CA LEU A 42 10.57 2.02 -7.51
C LEU A 42 10.75 3.44 -6.95
N ILE A 43 10.08 3.76 -5.86
CA ILE A 43 10.21 5.07 -5.21
C ILE A 43 11.63 5.25 -4.68
N GLY A 44 12.18 4.21 -4.05
CA GLY A 44 13.55 4.22 -3.55
C GLY A 44 14.57 4.49 -4.65
N GLU A 45 14.43 3.83 -5.80
CA GLU A 45 15.30 4.05 -6.96
C GLU A 45 15.18 5.48 -7.49
N LEU A 46 13.97 6.02 -7.56
CA LEU A 46 13.73 7.38 -8.01
C LEU A 46 14.40 8.40 -7.10
N LEU A 47 14.28 8.23 -5.77
CA LEU A 47 14.92 9.09 -4.79
C LEU A 47 16.44 9.00 -4.87
N LYS A 48 16.98 7.80 -5.04
CA LYS A 48 18.42 7.59 -5.20
C LYS A 48 18.96 8.28 -6.44
N LYS A 49 18.25 8.16 -7.56
CA LYS A 49 18.61 8.79 -8.83
C LYS A 49 18.61 10.31 -8.72
N ALA A 50 17.69 10.86 -7.94
CA ALA A 50 17.60 12.30 -7.68
C ALA A 50 18.62 12.79 -6.65
N GLY A 51 19.38 11.88 -6.01
CA GLY A 51 20.33 12.23 -4.96
C GLY A 51 19.66 12.63 -3.65
N THR A 52 18.40 12.28 -3.46
CA THR A 52 17.63 12.64 -2.27
C THR A 52 17.75 11.54 -1.22
N PRO A 53 18.22 11.86 0.00
CA PRO A 53 18.21 10.88 1.10
C PRO A 53 16.80 10.44 1.42
N TYR A 54 16.64 9.17 1.82
CA TYR A 54 15.35 8.65 2.21
C TYR A 54 15.48 7.69 3.40
N SER A 55 14.40 7.62 4.18
CA SER A 55 14.33 6.77 5.37
C SER A 55 14.03 5.33 5.00
N HIS A 56 14.57 4.38 5.78
CA HIS A 56 14.21 2.97 5.71
C HIS A 56 13.16 2.59 6.76
N GLN A 57 12.63 3.57 7.48
CA GLN A 57 11.60 3.36 8.48
C GLN A 57 10.23 3.20 7.83
N THR A 58 9.27 2.70 8.59
CA THR A 58 7.90 2.50 8.13
C THR A 58 6.95 3.62 8.54
N GLY A 59 7.41 4.57 9.37
CA GLY A 59 6.56 5.62 9.91
C GLY A 59 5.54 5.07 10.91
N GLU A 60 4.63 5.93 11.34
CA GLU A 60 3.63 5.58 12.36
C GLU A 60 2.50 4.70 11.82
N PHE A 61 2.30 4.67 10.52
CA PHE A 61 1.19 3.94 9.90
C PHE A 61 1.24 2.45 10.26
N TYR A 62 2.43 1.83 10.21
CA TYR A 62 2.57 0.42 10.53
C TYR A 62 2.12 0.10 11.96
N GLU A 63 2.60 0.90 12.92
CA GLU A 63 2.24 0.69 14.33
C GLU A 63 0.75 0.85 14.57
N LYS A 64 0.14 1.86 13.95
CA LYS A 64 -1.30 2.09 14.04
C LYS A 64 -2.08 0.95 13.40
N ALA A 65 -1.60 0.46 12.25
CA ALA A 65 -2.26 -0.62 11.52
C ALA A 65 -2.31 -1.91 12.33
N VAL A 66 -1.18 -2.33 12.90
CA VAL A 66 -1.12 -3.59 13.65
C VAL A 66 -1.85 -3.52 14.99
N ALA A 67 -2.09 -2.31 15.51
CA ALA A 67 -2.86 -2.12 16.73
C ALA A 67 -4.37 -2.30 16.51
N VAL A 68 -4.86 -2.20 15.28
CA VAL A 68 -6.27 -2.39 14.96
C VAL A 68 -6.65 -3.85 15.12
N LYS A 69 -7.78 -4.12 15.77
CA LYS A 69 -8.26 -5.47 16.04
C LYS A 69 -9.36 -5.87 15.06
N GLY A 70 -9.27 -7.10 14.58
CA GLY A 70 -10.29 -7.71 13.71
C GLY A 70 -10.12 -7.42 12.23
N ASN A 71 -10.43 -8.41 11.38
CA ASN A 71 -10.22 -8.35 9.94
C ASN A 71 -10.94 -7.19 9.24
N PRO A 72 -12.24 -6.94 9.49
CA PRO A 72 -12.92 -5.85 8.80
C PRO A 72 -12.29 -4.50 9.13
N ALA A 73 -11.95 -4.26 10.41
CA ALA A 73 -11.35 -3.00 10.83
C ALA A 73 -9.94 -2.81 10.28
N ARG A 74 -9.14 -3.89 10.25
CA ARG A 74 -7.79 -3.86 9.69
C ARG A 74 -7.81 -3.55 8.19
N LEU A 75 -8.69 -4.20 7.44
CA LEU A 75 -8.82 -3.97 6.01
C LEU A 75 -9.35 -2.57 5.72
N ALA A 76 -10.30 -2.08 6.51
CA ALA A 76 -10.79 -0.70 6.37
C ALA A 76 -9.67 0.31 6.65
N PHE A 77 -8.83 0.05 7.63
CA PHE A 77 -7.67 0.89 7.93
C PHE A 77 -6.69 0.91 6.76
N LEU A 78 -6.41 -0.26 6.18
CA LEU A 78 -5.55 -0.39 5.01
C LEU A 78 -6.10 0.40 3.82
N VAL A 79 -7.40 0.28 3.55
CA VAL A 79 -8.08 1.01 2.46
C VAL A 79 -7.93 2.52 2.65
N ARG A 80 -8.10 3.03 3.87
CA ARG A 80 -7.91 4.46 4.14
C ARG A 80 -6.49 4.90 3.84
N GLY A 81 -5.50 4.07 4.20
CA GLY A 81 -4.09 4.35 3.90
C GLY A 81 -3.81 4.36 2.40
N LEU A 82 -4.38 3.41 1.67
CA LEU A 82 -4.23 3.35 0.21
C LEU A 82 -4.88 4.57 -0.46
N LYS A 83 -6.06 4.98 0.00
CA LYS A 83 -6.74 6.19 -0.51
C LYS A 83 -5.92 7.45 -0.23
N TRP A 84 -5.30 7.53 0.95
CA TRP A 84 -4.41 8.64 1.26
C TRP A 84 -3.24 8.69 0.28
N ALA A 85 -2.61 7.55 0.01
CA ALA A 85 -1.49 7.46 -0.93
C ALA A 85 -1.91 7.88 -2.34
N VAL A 86 -3.10 7.48 -2.79
CA VAL A 86 -3.64 7.91 -4.10
C VAL A 86 -3.70 9.44 -4.16
N ARG A 87 -4.21 10.08 -3.12
CA ARG A 87 -4.28 11.55 -3.07
C ARG A 87 -2.89 12.19 -3.11
N GLN A 88 -1.91 11.58 -2.46
CA GLN A 88 -0.53 12.08 -2.48
C GLN A 88 0.09 11.95 -3.87
N PHE A 89 -0.10 10.82 -4.54
CA PHE A 89 0.38 10.63 -5.90
C PHE A 89 -0.24 11.67 -6.85
N GLU A 90 -1.54 11.86 -6.77
CA GLU A 90 -2.24 12.81 -7.63
C GLU A 90 -1.79 14.26 -7.36
N ALA A 91 -1.60 14.63 -6.10
CA ALA A 91 -1.15 15.97 -5.72
C ALA A 91 0.26 16.27 -6.22
N ALA A 92 1.11 15.26 -6.35
CA ALA A 92 2.49 15.43 -6.81
C ALA A 92 2.61 15.55 -8.34
N LEU A 93 1.64 15.05 -9.11
CA LEU A 93 1.74 14.95 -10.56
C LEU A 93 2.12 16.26 -11.27
N PRO A 94 1.55 17.44 -10.92
CA PRO A 94 1.87 18.67 -11.65
C PRO A 94 3.34 19.07 -11.60
N ASP A 95 4.06 18.66 -10.55
CA ASP A 95 5.45 19.07 -10.31
C ASP A 95 6.48 18.06 -10.80
N LEU A 96 6.04 16.95 -11.39
CA LEU A 96 6.91 15.87 -11.80
C LEU A 96 7.29 15.96 -13.28
N ASP A 97 8.49 15.48 -13.60
CA ASP A 97 8.90 15.30 -15.00
C ASP A 97 8.08 14.14 -15.62
N ALA A 98 8.23 13.94 -16.93
CA ALA A 98 7.44 12.97 -17.67
C ALA A 98 7.65 11.53 -17.17
N GLU A 99 8.90 11.16 -16.86
CA GLU A 99 9.23 9.81 -16.38
C GLU A 99 8.63 9.54 -15.01
N SER A 100 8.82 10.47 -14.08
CA SER A 100 8.28 10.35 -12.72
C SER A 100 6.76 10.38 -12.71
N ARG A 101 6.17 11.23 -13.57
CA ARG A 101 4.71 11.30 -13.70
C ARG A 101 4.13 9.98 -14.17
N ALA A 102 4.73 9.34 -15.19
CA ALA A 102 4.27 8.06 -15.68
C ALA A 102 4.34 6.98 -14.59
N LEU A 103 5.40 6.99 -13.78
CA LEU A 103 5.55 6.06 -12.67
C LEU A 103 4.48 6.28 -11.61
N PHE A 104 4.24 7.53 -11.21
CA PHE A 104 3.24 7.86 -10.19
C PHE A 104 1.82 7.52 -10.65
N ILE A 105 1.52 7.70 -11.93
CA ILE A 105 0.23 7.29 -12.48
C ILE A 105 0.05 5.78 -12.37
N ARG A 106 1.07 5.00 -12.70
CA ARG A 106 1.01 3.53 -12.56
C ARG A 106 0.83 3.11 -11.11
N MET A 107 1.53 3.76 -10.17
CA MET A 107 1.38 3.45 -8.75
C MET A 107 -0.01 3.83 -8.23
N ARG A 108 -0.53 4.97 -8.66
CA ARG A 108 -1.91 5.36 -8.33
C ARG A 108 -2.91 4.31 -8.83
N ASP A 109 -2.78 3.88 -10.07
CA ASP A 109 -3.69 2.89 -10.65
C ASP A 109 -3.57 1.54 -9.95
N SER A 110 -2.36 1.14 -9.56
CA SER A 110 -2.14 -0.06 -8.76
C SER A 110 -2.86 0.03 -7.42
N HIS A 111 -2.78 1.18 -6.76
CA HIS A 111 -3.47 1.41 -5.48
C HIS A 111 -4.99 1.37 -5.64
N LEU A 112 -5.53 1.93 -6.72
CA LEU A 112 -6.96 1.87 -6.98
C LEU A 112 -7.44 0.43 -7.15
N ARG A 113 -6.67 -0.41 -7.84
CA ARG A 113 -6.98 -1.84 -7.96
C ARG A 113 -6.91 -2.55 -6.61
N SER A 114 -5.93 -2.20 -5.79
CA SER A 114 -5.76 -2.78 -4.45
C SER A 114 -6.91 -2.38 -3.52
N ILE A 115 -7.37 -1.12 -3.60
CA ILE A 115 -8.53 -0.64 -2.83
C ILE A 115 -9.76 -1.48 -3.21
N ALA A 116 -10.03 -1.63 -4.51
CA ALA A 116 -11.18 -2.42 -4.97
C ALA A 116 -11.08 -3.87 -4.51
N ALA A 117 -9.89 -4.46 -4.55
CA ALA A 117 -9.68 -5.84 -4.10
C ALA A 117 -9.93 -5.99 -2.60
N CYS A 118 -9.43 -5.06 -1.79
CA CYS A 118 -9.68 -5.06 -0.34
C CYS A 118 -11.16 -4.90 -0.01
N GLU A 119 -11.85 -4.02 -0.72
CA GLU A 119 -13.28 -3.81 -0.49
C GLU A 119 -14.08 -5.07 -0.82
N ARG A 120 -13.69 -5.83 -1.85
CA ARG A 120 -14.32 -7.12 -2.16
C ARG A 120 -14.08 -8.14 -1.05
N VAL A 121 -12.88 -8.19 -0.49
CA VAL A 121 -12.58 -9.08 0.64
C VAL A 121 -13.46 -8.73 1.84
N VAL A 122 -13.58 -7.44 2.18
CA VAL A 122 -14.43 -6.99 3.29
C VAL A 122 -15.87 -7.44 3.08
N GLN A 123 -16.40 -7.29 1.86
CA GLN A 123 -17.76 -7.70 1.53
C GLN A 123 -17.98 -9.20 1.67
N SER A 124 -16.93 -10.00 1.47
CA SER A 124 -17.02 -11.47 1.57
C SER A 124 -16.90 -12.01 2.99
N LEU A 125 -16.51 -11.16 3.96
CA LEU A 125 -16.33 -11.59 5.33
C LEU A 125 -17.67 -11.83 6.04
N PRO A 126 -17.76 -12.81 6.96
CA PRO A 126 -18.94 -13.01 7.79
C PRO A 126 -19.27 -11.77 8.60
N LYS A 127 -20.56 -11.44 8.67
CA LYS A 127 -21.04 -10.31 9.45
C LYS A 127 -21.26 -10.71 10.90
#